data_bc5927361dd18c1166d8f26354f613e7
#
_entry.id   bc5927361dd18c1166d8f26354f613e7
#
_cell.length_a   1.000
_cell.length_b   1.000
_cell.length_c   1.000
_cell.angle_alpha   90.00
_cell.angle_beta   90.00
_cell.angle_gamma   90.00
#
_symmetry.space_group_name_H-M   'P 1'
#
loop_
_entity.id
_entity.type
_entity.pdbx_description
1 polymer ?
#
loop_
_entity_poly.entity_id
_entity_poly.type
_entity_poly.pdbx_seq_one_letter_code
_entity_poly.pdbx_strand_id
1 'polypeptide(L)'
;MRATKDSGFEWIGIIPSEWGLSRIGQVYRLRNMKVSDTDYPPLSVTNKGIVPQLDTAAKTNARDDRKLVKKGDFAINSRSDRRGSCGISDYDGSVSLINTILAPLNEMNPGYYDWLFHTVQFGDEFYKFGHGIVDDLWTTGWQEMKKITIPTPPLSEQKRIADFLDTKCAEIDALTADIQAQIDTLEQYKRSVITETVTKGLNPATETKDSGIEWVGRIPAHWPIHPVYSYYGERKNKNRLGKEDNLLSLSYGRVIRKDINTNDGLLPESFNTYNIVEAGDIIIRPTDLQNDKRSLRTGLVKEHGIITSAYIDLCPLKQVDSRYFHFLLHAYDVMKVFYNMGNGVRQGLNYSEFSRLMVFEPPYEEQVAMADYLETKVTEVDAIIEQKKEQMAVLDAYKRSLIFEYVTGKKEVV
;
A
#
# COMPACT_ATOMS: atom_id res chain seq x y z
N MET A 1 0.60 5.85 43.03
CA MET A 1 1.55 5.73 41.88
C MET A 1 2.59 4.66 42.23
N ARG A 2 2.86 3.75 41.33
CA ARG A 2 3.90 2.72 41.48
C ARG A 2 5.28 3.38 41.53
N ALA A 3 6.18 2.90 42.40
CA ALA A 3 7.55 3.40 42.46
C ALA A 3 8.31 3.01 41.15
N THR A 4 9.12 3.93 40.65
CA THR A 4 9.84 3.75 39.38
C THR A 4 11.34 4.00 39.57
N LYS A 5 12.14 3.45 38.67
CA LYS A 5 13.60 3.68 38.57
C LYS A 5 14.02 3.87 37.11
N ASP A 6 15.13 4.55 36.88
CA ASP A 6 15.76 4.59 35.57
C ASP A 6 16.41 3.25 35.29
N SER A 7 16.16 2.69 34.09
CA SER A 7 16.78 1.44 33.64
C SER A 7 18.28 1.61 33.30
N GLY A 8 18.73 2.82 33.01
CA GLY A 8 20.07 3.11 32.48
C GLY A 8 20.21 2.81 30.98
N PHE A 9 19.12 2.45 30.29
CA PHE A 9 19.09 2.17 28.85
C PHE A 9 18.07 3.08 28.16
N GLU A 10 18.54 3.90 27.22
CA GLU A 10 17.73 4.91 26.54
C GLU A 10 16.46 4.34 25.91
N TRP A 11 16.57 3.18 25.24
CA TRP A 11 15.44 2.56 24.55
C TRP A 11 14.36 2.01 25.50
N ILE A 12 14.71 1.68 26.74
CA ILE A 12 13.77 1.22 27.78
C ILE A 12 13.25 2.42 28.57
N GLY A 13 14.14 3.31 29.03
CA GLY A 13 13.84 4.46 29.88
C GLY A 13 13.46 4.07 31.29
N ILE A 14 12.43 4.71 31.86
CA ILE A 14 11.95 4.50 33.22
C ILE A 14 11.10 3.23 33.28
N ILE A 15 11.35 2.38 34.31
CA ILE A 15 10.62 1.12 34.59
C ILE A 15 10.16 1.07 36.06
N PRO A 16 9.21 0.19 36.41
CA PRO A 16 8.86 -0.08 37.81
C PRO A 16 10.07 -0.52 38.62
N SER A 17 10.15 -0.06 39.88
CA SER A 17 11.32 -0.32 40.75
C SER A 17 11.55 -1.81 41.02
N GLU A 18 10.49 -2.61 41.06
CA GLU A 18 10.53 -4.05 41.29
C GLU A 18 10.87 -4.88 40.03
N TRP A 19 10.86 -4.25 38.83
CA TRP A 19 11.24 -4.98 37.62
C TRP A 19 12.75 -5.22 37.56
N GLY A 20 13.11 -6.43 37.15
CA GLY A 20 14.48 -6.78 36.80
C GLY A 20 14.87 -6.30 35.40
N LEU A 21 16.15 -6.27 35.18
CA LEU A 21 16.78 -6.12 33.87
C LEU A 21 17.68 -7.34 33.65
N SER A 22 17.62 -7.94 32.48
CA SER A 22 18.45 -9.08 32.12
C SER A 22 18.99 -8.92 30.70
N ARG A 23 20.19 -9.45 30.45
CA ARG A 23 20.64 -9.61 29.08
C ARG A 23 19.88 -10.75 28.40
N ILE A 24 19.62 -10.66 27.11
CA ILE A 24 18.94 -11.72 26.36
C ILE A 24 19.60 -13.08 26.58
N GLY A 25 20.94 -13.13 26.64
CA GLY A 25 21.71 -14.38 26.92
C GLY A 25 21.50 -14.97 28.30
N GLN A 26 20.86 -14.27 29.25
CA GLN A 26 20.48 -14.79 30.57
C GLN A 26 19.07 -15.35 30.61
N VAL A 27 18.25 -15.03 29.60
CA VAL A 27 16.84 -15.41 29.48
C VAL A 27 16.65 -16.49 28.42
N TYR A 28 17.48 -16.45 27.39
CA TYR A 28 17.45 -17.36 26.25
C TYR A 28 18.81 -18.00 25.98
N ARG A 29 18.79 -19.17 25.36
CA ARG A 29 19.98 -19.83 24.79
C ARG A 29 19.80 -20.04 23.28
N LEU A 30 20.88 -20.04 22.55
CA LEU A 30 20.89 -20.33 21.12
C LEU A 30 20.49 -21.78 20.86
N ARG A 31 19.48 -22.00 20.00
CA ARG A 31 19.21 -23.30 19.39
C ARG A 31 19.86 -23.33 18.00
N ASN A 32 20.95 -24.08 17.84
CA ASN A 32 21.69 -24.15 16.60
C ASN A 32 21.76 -25.57 16.05
N MET A 33 20.61 -26.27 16.05
CA MET A 33 20.51 -27.63 15.52
C MET A 33 20.12 -27.54 14.04
N LYS A 34 20.90 -28.16 13.17
CA LYS A 34 20.60 -28.31 11.75
C LYS A 34 19.66 -29.48 11.53
N VAL A 35 18.69 -29.27 10.63
CA VAL A 35 17.64 -30.25 10.32
C VAL A 35 17.25 -30.15 8.83
N SER A 36 16.61 -31.21 8.33
CA SER A 36 16.02 -31.25 7.01
C SER A 36 14.59 -30.68 6.97
N ASP A 37 14.15 -30.14 5.85
CA ASP A 37 12.77 -29.74 5.60
C ASP A 37 11.82 -30.91 5.36
N THR A 38 12.36 -32.11 5.18
CA THR A 38 11.60 -33.36 5.12
C THR A 38 11.19 -33.88 6.50
N ASP A 39 12.06 -33.71 7.50
CA ASP A 39 11.81 -34.17 8.88
C ASP A 39 11.06 -33.12 9.71
N TYR A 40 11.28 -31.85 9.38
CA TYR A 40 10.66 -30.71 10.06
C TYR A 40 10.06 -29.76 9.03
N PRO A 41 8.73 -29.58 9.01
CA PRO A 41 8.05 -28.72 8.04
C PRO A 41 8.67 -27.33 7.94
N PRO A 42 8.83 -26.79 6.73
CA PRO A 42 9.43 -25.47 6.55
C PRO A 42 8.51 -24.35 7.06
N LEU A 43 9.10 -23.42 7.81
CA LEU A 43 8.45 -22.24 8.35
C LEU A 43 9.10 -20.96 7.79
N SER A 44 8.33 -19.89 7.78
CA SER A 44 8.77 -18.52 7.45
C SER A 44 8.74 -17.64 8.69
N VAL A 45 9.81 -16.87 8.91
CA VAL A 45 9.89 -15.82 9.94
C VAL A 45 9.50 -14.51 9.29
N THR A 46 8.39 -13.93 9.70
CA THR A 46 7.77 -12.74 9.11
C THR A 46 7.57 -11.65 10.17
N ASN A 47 7.18 -10.47 9.75
CA ASN A 47 6.77 -9.39 10.67
C ASN A 47 5.42 -9.64 11.38
N LYS A 48 4.74 -10.74 11.03
CA LYS A 48 3.52 -11.23 11.68
C LYS A 48 3.78 -12.46 12.54
N GLY A 49 5.05 -12.76 12.85
CA GLY A 49 5.47 -13.94 13.58
C GLY A 49 5.91 -15.09 12.68
N ILE A 50 5.90 -16.30 13.22
CA ILE A 50 6.34 -17.52 12.58
C ILE A 50 5.13 -18.27 12.02
N VAL A 51 5.16 -18.51 10.71
CA VAL A 51 4.04 -19.12 9.97
C VAL A 51 4.54 -20.27 9.10
N PRO A 52 3.67 -21.20 8.68
CA PRO A 52 4.00 -22.16 7.62
C PRO A 52 4.61 -21.47 6.41
N GLN A 53 5.54 -22.13 5.72
CA GLN A 53 6.27 -21.50 4.62
C GLN A 53 5.31 -20.90 3.58
N LEU A 54 5.55 -19.62 3.26
CA LEU A 54 4.77 -18.90 2.25
C LEU A 54 5.16 -19.40 0.85
N ASP A 55 4.18 -19.54 -0.04
CA ASP A 55 4.42 -19.94 -1.44
C ASP A 55 5.33 -18.95 -2.19
N THR A 56 5.30 -17.68 -1.76
CA THR A 56 6.14 -16.59 -2.29
C THR A 56 7.56 -16.57 -1.71
N ALA A 57 7.86 -17.38 -0.69
CA ALA A 57 9.19 -17.42 -0.10
C ALA A 57 10.19 -18.06 -1.07
N ALA A 58 11.36 -17.44 -1.21
CA ALA A 58 12.46 -18.00 -1.99
C ALA A 58 12.82 -19.38 -1.43
N LYS A 59 12.61 -20.42 -2.24
CA LYS A 59 12.97 -21.80 -1.89
C LYS A 59 14.48 -21.94 -1.99
N THR A 60 15.13 -22.27 -0.87
CA THR A 60 16.55 -22.60 -0.88
C THR A 60 16.73 -24.06 -1.36
N ASN A 61 17.75 -24.29 -2.22
CA ASN A 61 18.08 -25.65 -2.69
C ASN A 61 18.72 -26.53 -1.59
N ALA A 62 19.06 -25.95 -0.44
CA ALA A 62 19.69 -26.62 0.69
C ALA A 62 18.63 -27.20 1.65
N ARG A 63 18.01 -28.33 1.25
CA ARG A 63 16.95 -28.98 2.02
C ARG A 63 17.40 -29.44 3.40
N ASP A 64 18.67 -29.89 3.53
CA ASP A 64 19.23 -30.47 4.75
C ASP A 64 19.98 -29.43 5.63
N ASP A 65 20.02 -28.17 5.21
CA ASP A 65 20.75 -27.11 5.91
C ASP A 65 19.82 -26.01 6.40
N ARG A 66 18.89 -26.39 7.28
CA ARG A 66 17.94 -25.49 7.94
C ARG A 66 18.13 -25.56 9.46
N LYS A 67 17.62 -24.59 10.20
CA LYS A 67 17.63 -24.58 11.68
C LYS A 67 16.32 -25.08 12.25
N LEU A 68 16.42 -25.94 13.26
CA LEU A 68 15.27 -26.41 14.03
C LEU A 68 14.63 -25.25 14.82
N VAL A 69 13.31 -25.14 14.73
CA VAL A 69 12.48 -24.33 15.61
C VAL A 69 11.52 -25.26 16.32
N LYS A 70 11.34 -25.07 17.62
CA LYS A 70 10.32 -25.75 18.41
C LYS A 70 9.26 -24.77 18.89
N LYS A 71 8.07 -25.29 19.17
CA LYS A 71 7.01 -24.52 19.82
C LYS A 71 7.55 -23.85 21.09
N GLY A 72 7.30 -22.55 21.24
CA GLY A 72 7.82 -21.71 22.34
C GLY A 72 9.22 -21.13 22.11
N ASP A 73 9.94 -21.53 21.05
CA ASP A 73 11.18 -20.84 20.67
C ASP A 73 10.88 -19.47 20.07
N PHE A 74 11.72 -18.50 20.34
CA PHE A 74 11.74 -17.23 19.64
C PHE A 74 12.68 -17.33 18.42
N ALA A 75 12.22 -16.87 17.28
CA ALA A 75 13.03 -16.76 16.07
C ALA A 75 13.03 -15.34 15.52
N ILE A 76 14.20 -14.85 15.11
CA ILE A 76 14.36 -13.52 14.52
C ILE A 76 15.23 -13.57 13.27
N ASN A 77 14.85 -12.84 12.24
CA ASN A 77 15.70 -12.63 11.07
C ASN A 77 16.87 -11.73 11.46
N SER A 78 18.10 -12.22 11.25
CA SER A 78 19.31 -11.49 11.65
C SER A 78 19.68 -10.33 10.72
N ARG A 79 19.06 -10.22 9.53
CA ARG A 79 19.36 -9.19 8.53
C ARG A 79 18.53 -7.92 8.72
N SER A 80 19.14 -6.77 8.44
CA SER A 80 18.51 -5.46 8.58
C SER A 80 17.38 -5.18 7.57
N ASP A 81 17.45 -5.78 6.37
CA ASP A 81 16.43 -5.65 5.33
C ASP A 81 15.07 -6.24 5.73
N ARG A 82 15.04 -7.01 6.82
CA ARG A 82 13.85 -7.68 7.35
C ARG A 82 13.53 -7.25 8.78
N ARG A 83 13.62 -5.96 9.08
CA ARG A 83 13.33 -5.42 10.43
C ARG A 83 11.95 -5.87 10.92
N GLY A 84 11.89 -6.25 12.19
CA GLY A 84 10.66 -6.73 12.83
C GLY A 84 10.20 -8.12 12.39
N SER A 85 10.94 -8.84 11.50
CA SER A 85 10.65 -10.23 11.20
C SER A 85 11.14 -11.13 12.34
N CYS A 86 10.27 -11.39 13.30
CA CYS A 86 10.52 -12.23 14.46
C CYS A 86 9.21 -12.80 15.01
N GLY A 87 9.30 -13.65 16.01
CA GLY A 87 8.15 -14.13 16.77
C GLY A 87 8.44 -15.37 17.57
N ILE A 88 7.50 -15.70 18.46
CA ILE A 88 7.44 -16.98 19.17
C ILE A 88 6.76 -18.02 18.28
N SER A 89 7.35 -19.21 18.19
CA SER A 89 6.80 -20.27 17.34
C SER A 89 5.67 -21.03 18.02
N ASP A 90 4.55 -21.16 17.34
CA ASP A 90 3.47 -22.09 17.68
C ASP A 90 3.69 -23.49 17.08
N TYR A 91 4.74 -23.67 16.28
CA TYR A 91 5.02 -24.85 15.49
C TYR A 91 6.39 -25.45 15.81
N ASP A 92 6.47 -26.78 15.72
CA ASP A 92 7.75 -27.46 15.49
C ASP A 92 8.02 -27.48 13.98
N GLY A 93 9.22 -27.04 13.56
CA GLY A 93 9.53 -26.94 12.15
C GLY A 93 10.97 -26.50 11.88
N SER A 94 11.24 -26.06 10.67
CA SER A 94 12.55 -25.62 10.23
C SER A 94 12.51 -24.25 9.55
N VAL A 95 13.53 -23.45 9.79
CA VAL A 95 13.70 -22.11 9.18
C VAL A 95 15.05 -21.95 8.50
N SER A 96 15.16 -20.93 7.62
CA SER A 96 16.42 -20.58 6.96
C SER A 96 17.54 -20.28 7.96
N LEU A 97 18.80 -20.59 7.58
CA LEU A 97 20.01 -20.34 8.38
C LEU A 97 20.23 -18.89 8.78
N ILE A 98 19.66 -17.94 8.03
CA ILE A 98 19.76 -16.50 8.35
C ILE A 98 19.07 -16.13 9.66
N ASN A 99 18.16 -16.97 10.15
CA ASN A 99 17.43 -16.71 11.39
C ASN A 99 18.25 -17.14 12.60
N THR A 100 18.14 -16.37 13.67
CA THR A 100 18.62 -16.74 15.01
C THR A 100 17.47 -17.33 15.80
N ILE A 101 17.64 -18.55 16.32
CA ILE A 101 16.62 -19.28 17.07
C ILE A 101 17.03 -19.37 18.54
N LEU A 102 16.14 -18.98 19.42
CA LEU A 102 16.39 -18.86 20.85
C LEU A 102 15.37 -19.73 21.62
N ALA A 103 15.90 -20.66 22.41
CA ALA A 103 15.10 -21.43 23.34
C ALA A 103 15.10 -20.77 24.74
N PRO A 104 13.98 -20.67 25.44
CA PRO A 104 13.91 -20.11 26.78
C PRO A 104 14.78 -20.94 27.76
N LEU A 105 15.47 -20.26 28.70
CA LEU A 105 16.29 -20.87 29.73
C LEU A 105 15.46 -21.18 31.01
N ASN A 106 14.51 -20.32 31.32
CA ASN A 106 13.71 -20.37 32.53
C ASN A 106 12.23 -20.27 32.18
N GLU A 107 11.38 -20.47 33.17
CA GLU A 107 9.95 -20.22 33.05
C GLU A 107 9.71 -18.73 32.75
N MET A 108 8.99 -18.45 31.68
CA MET A 108 8.66 -17.12 31.22
C MET A 108 7.33 -17.14 30.48
N ASN A 109 6.68 -15.98 30.33
CA ASN A 109 5.55 -15.85 29.42
C ASN A 109 6.04 -15.51 28.01
N PRO A 110 5.88 -16.39 27.02
CA PRO A 110 6.38 -16.15 25.66
C PRO A 110 5.66 -14.96 24.99
N GLY A 111 4.36 -14.77 25.24
CA GLY A 111 3.59 -13.65 24.66
C GLY A 111 4.11 -12.27 25.09
N TYR A 112 4.54 -12.12 26.36
CA TYR A 112 5.17 -10.86 26.80
C TYR A 112 6.43 -10.55 26.00
N TYR A 113 7.31 -11.52 25.80
CA TYR A 113 8.53 -11.33 25.05
C TYR A 113 8.28 -11.17 23.55
N ASP A 114 7.23 -11.81 23.01
CA ASP A 114 6.80 -11.60 21.63
C ASP A 114 6.40 -10.13 21.42
N TRP A 115 5.57 -9.55 22.28
CA TRP A 115 5.21 -8.14 22.25
C TRP A 115 6.43 -7.22 22.40
N LEU A 116 7.33 -7.52 23.34
CA LEU A 116 8.54 -6.73 23.58
C LEU A 116 9.43 -6.68 22.32
N PHE A 117 9.66 -7.82 21.69
CA PHE A 117 10.54 -7.95 20.54
C PHE A 117 9.95 -7.40 19.24
N HIS A 118 8.64 -7.19 19.19
CA HIS A 118 7.97 -6.49 18.08
C HIS A 118 7.93 -4.96 18.23
N THR A 119 8.43 -4.39 19.33
CA THR A 119 8.49 -2.94 19.47
C THR A 119 9.54 -2.34 18.52
N VAL A 120 9.22 -1.15 17.99
CA VAL A 120 10.18 -0.39 17.13
C VAL A 120 11.47 -0.13 17.88
N GLN A 121 11.38 0.23 19.16
CA GLN A 121 12.52 0.54 20.01
C GLN A 121 13.47 -0.65 20.19
N PHE A 122 12.92 -1.86 20.39
CA PHE A 122 13.75 -3.07 20.40
C PHE A 122 14.38 -3.33 19.01
N GLY A 123 13.63 -3.16 17.94
CA GLY A 123 14.15 -3.30 16.57
C GLY A 123 15.34 -2.36 16.30
N ASP A 124 15.25 -1.11 16.74
CA ASP A 124 16.32 -0.13 16.62
C ASP A 124 17.52 -0.48 17.50
N GLU A 125 17.28 -0.93 18.74
CA GLU A 125 18.35 -1.40 19.61
C GLU A 125 19.04 -2.65 19.04
N PHE A 126 18.28 -3.62 18.54
CA PHE A 126 18.80 -4.81 17.86
C PHE A 126 19.70 -4.43 16.67
N TYR A 127 19.28 -3.43 15.89
CA TYR A 127 20.06 -2.93 14.77
C TYR A 127 21.38 -2.27 15.20
N LYS A 128 21.39 -1.51 16.30
CA LYS A 128 22.62 -0.87 16.84
C LYS A 128 23.71 -1.90 17.18
N PHE A 129 23.34 -3.10 17.59
CA PHE A 129 24.27 -4.18 17.90
C PHE A 129 24.78 -4.94 16.67
N GLY A 130 24.26 -4.63 15.48
CA GLY A 130 24.64 -5.28 14.25
C GLY A 130 25.97 -4.77 13.67
N HIS A 131 26.45 -5.45 12.66
CA HIS A 131 27.64 -5.07 11.89
C HIS A 131 27.48 -5.49 10.42
N GLY A 132 28.17 -4.78 9.52
CA GLY A 132 28.15 -5.01 8.08
C GLY A 132 28.82 -3.85 7.34
N ILE A 133 29.03 -4.02 6.02
CA ILE A 133 29.68 -3.00 5.18
C ILE A 133 28.62 -2.10 4.52
N VAL A 134 27.44 -2.65 4.22
CA VAL A 134 26.31 -1.96 3.61
C VAL A 134 25.00 -2.41 4.28
N ASP A 135 23.96 -1.61 4.18
CA ASP A 135 22.70 -1.84 4.90
C ASP A 135 22.06 -3.21 4.62
N ASP A 136 22.10 -3.70 3.40
CA ASP A 136 21.52 -5.01 3.00
C ASP A 136 22.35 -6.20 3.51
N LEU A 137 23.61 -5.98 3.91
CA LEU A 137 24.51 -6.96 4.53
C LEU A 137 24.66 -6.76 6.04
N TRP A 138 23.98 -5.77 6.63
CA TRP A 138 24.00 -5.53 8.07
C TRP A 138 23.33 -6.66 8.82
N THR A 139 24.00 -7.24 9.80
CA THR A 139 23.54 -8.45 10.49
C THR A 139 23.81 -8.35 11.99
N THR A 140 22.80 -8.70 12.79
CA THR A 140 22.93 -8.87 14.23
C THR A 140 22.85 -10.35 14.57
N GLY A 141 23.99 -10.96 14.88
CA GLY A 141 24.06 -12.38 15.23
C GLY A 141 23.82 -12.63 16.73
N TRP A 142 23.87 -13.91 17.12
CA TRP A 142 23.69 -14.28 18.53
C TRP A 142 24.72 -13.64 19.48
N GLN A 143 25.96 -13.51 19.05
CA GLN A 143 27.04 -13.00 19.91
C GLN A 143 26.83 -11.52 20.30
N GLU A 144 26.16 -10.78 19.43
CA GLU A 144 25.75 -9.40 19.63
C GLU A 144 24.42 -9.33 20.37
N MET A 145 23.41 -10.03 19.87
CA MET A 145 22.05 -10.03 20.42
C MET A 145 22.00 -10.44 21.89
N LYS A 146 22.79 -11.43 22.30
CA LYS A 146 22.81 -11.91 23.70
C LYS A 146 23.21 -10.84 24.71
N LYS A 147 23.85 -9.74 24.27
CA LYS A 147 24.31 -8.62 25.11
C LYS A 147 23.24 -7.55 25.32
N ILE A 148 22.21 -7.52 24.49
CA ILE A 148 21.10 -6.57 24.59
C ILE A 148 20.39 -6.79 25.93
N THR A 149 20.19 -5.69 26.68
CA THR A 149 19.47 -5.71 27.95
C THR A 149 17.99 -5.46 27.71
N ILE A 150 17.14 -6.25 28.34
CA ILE A 150 15.68 -6.20 28.24
C ILE A 150 15.04 -6.13 29.62
N PRO A 151 13.82 -5.56 29.76
CA PRO A 151 13.06 -5.59 31.00
C PRO A 151 12.57 -7.02 31.29
N THR A 152 12.64 -7.41 32.56
CA THR A 152 12.21 -8.73 33.05
C THR A 152 11.26 -8.56 34.24
N PRO A 153 9.99 -8.28 33.99
CA PRO A 153 8.97 -8.19 35.06
C PRO A 153 8.74 -9.56 35.70
N PRO A 154 8.12 -9.64 36.92
CA PRO A 154 7.66 -10.89 37.51
C PRO A 154 6.75 -11.67 36.54
N LEU A 155 6.82 -13.01 36.58
CA LEU A 155 6.08 -13.89 35.66
C LEU A 155 4.56 -13.61 35.64
N SER A 156 3.98 -13.33 36.81
CA SER A 156 2.56 -12.98 36.93
C SER A 156 2.21 -11.69 36.18
N GLU A 157 3.13 -10.74 36.14
CA GLU A 157 2.95 -9.47 35.43
C GLU A 157 3.21 -9.63 33.94
N GLN A 158 4.22 -10.42 33.53
CA GLN A 158 4.40 -10.78 32.12
C GLN A 158 3.09 -11.36 31.54
N LYS A 159 2.44 -12.27 32.27
CA LYS A 159 1.18 -12.88 31.82
C LYS A 159 0.06 -11.87 31.70
N ARG A 160 -0.15 -11.02 32.73
CA ARG A 160 -1.18 -9.96 32.67
C ARG A 160 -0.97 -8.98 31.52
N ILE A 161 0.29 -8.59 31.26
CA ILE A 161 0.62 -7.68 30.15
C ILE A 161 0.34 -8.36 28.81
N ALA A 162 0.76 -9.62 28.63
CA ALA A 162 0.50 -10.35 27.39
C ALA A 162 -1.01 -10.48 27.12
N ASP A 163 -1.78 -11.00 28.10
CA ASP A 163 -3.23 -11.20 27.98
C ASP A 163 -3.95 -9.87 27.67
N PHE A 164 -3.52 -8.76 28.29
CA PHE A 164 -4.05 -7.44 28.03
C PHE A 164 -3.74 -6.96 26.61
N LEU A 165 -2.48 -7.08 26.18
CA LEU A 165 -2.05 -6.64 24.84
C LEU A 165 -2.68 -7.50 23.76
N ASP A 166 -2.80 -8.81 23.95
CA ASP A 166 -3.50 -9.72 23.02
C ASP A 166 -4.94 -9.26 22.80
N THR A 167 -5.65 -8.93 23.88
CA THR A 167 -7.02 -8.43 23.80
C THR A 167 -7.11 -7.08 23.12
N LYS A 168 -6.32 -6.10 23.60
CA LYS A 168 -6.40 -4.72 23.10
C LYS A 168 -5.89 -4.54 21.68
N CYS A 169 -4.82 -5.25 21.31
CA CYS A 169 -4.34 -5.20 19.95
C CYS A 169 -5.29 -5.89 18.96
N ALA A 170 -5.94 -6.99 19.37
CA ALA A 170 -6.99 -7.61 18.56
C ALA A 170 -8.20 -6.69 18.35
N GLU A 171 -8.63 -5.94 19.39
CA GLU A 171 -9.68 -4.91 19.25
C GLU A 171 -9.29 -3.83 18.25
N ILE A 172 -8.04 -3.32 18.33
CA ILE A 172 -7.53 -2.29 17.41
C ILE A 172 -7.42 -2.84 15.97
N ASP A 173 -6.95 -4.07 15.80
CA ASP A 173 -6.83 -4.71 14.48
C ASP A 173 -8.21 -4.93 13.84
N ALA A 174 -9.20 -5.35 14.62
CA ALA A 174 -10.58 -5.48 14.16
C ALA A 174 -11.16 -4.12 13.71
N LEU A 175 -10.94 -3.05 14.50
CA LEU A 175 -11.37 -1.71 14.12
C LEU A 175 -10.67 -1.20 12.85
N THR A 176 -9.37 -1.46 12.71
CA THR A 176 -8.61 -1.10 11.51
C THR A 176 -9.12 -1.83 10.27
N ALA A 177 -9.44 -3.13 10.41
CA ALA A 177 -10.02 -3.92 9.33
C ALA A 177 -11.42 -3.41 8.92
N ASP A 178 -12.24 -3.00 9.89
CA ASP A 178 -13.56 -2.42 9.63
C ASP A 178 -13.45 -1.07 8.89
N ILE A 179 -12.54 -0.20 9.31
CA ILE A 179 -12.27 1.06 8.61
C ILE A 179 -11.80 0.80 7.18
N GLN A 180 -10.93 -0.19 6.94
CA GLN A 180 -10.49 -0.56 5.60
C GLN A 180 -11.66 -1.04 4.73
N ALA A 181 -12.56 -1.88 5.27
CA ALA A 181 -13.76 -2.33 4.56
C ALA A 181 -14.70 -1.16 4.21
N GLN A 182 -14.80 -0.16 5.08
CA GLN A 182 -15.55 1.07 4.78
C GLN A 182 -14.91 1.88 3.66
N ILE A 183 -13.57 1.98 3.62
CA ILE A 183 -12.83 2.63 2.50
C ILE A 183 -13.12 1.90 1.19
N ASP A 184 -13.03 0.57 1.18
CA ASP A 184 -13.29 -0.24 -0.01
C ASP A 184 -14.73 -0.05 -0.52
N THR A 185 -15.70 0.05 0.39
CA THR A 185 -17.10 0.33 0.08
C THR A 185 -17.30 1.72 -0.52
N LEU A 186 -16.62 2.73 0.03
CA LEU A 186 -16.65 4.10 -0.49
C LEU A 186 -16.03 4.20 -1.89
N GLU A 187 -14.94 3.47 -2.15
CA GLU A 187 -14.34 3.40 -3.49
C GLU A 187 -15.30 2.73 -4.51
N GLN A 188 -16.00 1.68 -4.11
CA GLN A 188 -17.02 1.04 -4.95
C GLN A 188 -18.20 1.99 -5.21
N TYR A 189 -18.68 2.67 -4.17
CA TYR A 189 -19.74 3.67 -4.30
C TYR A 189 -19.35 4.79 -5.27
N LYS A 190 -18.13 5.33 -5.14
CA LYS A 190 -17.60 6.36 -6.05
C LYS A 190 -17.64 5.89 -7.51
N ARG A 191 -17.16 4.66 -7.78
CA ARG A 191 -17.19 4.06 -9.13
C ARG A 191 -18.62 3.91 -9.66
N SER A 192 -19.55 3.44 -8.82
CA SER A 192 -20.95 3.28 -9.18
C SER A 192 -21.60 4.63 -9.54
N VAL A 193 -21.42 5.64 -8.68
CA VAL A 193 -21.96 6.99 -8.90
C VAL A 193 -21.44 7.59 -10.21
N ILE A 194 -20.13 7.48 -10.47
CA ILE A 194 -19.55 7.96 -11.74
C ILE A 194 -20.19 7.23 -12.91
N THR A 195 -20.18 5.90 -12.91
CA THR A 195 -20.69 5.08 -14.03
C THR A 195 -22.17 5.34 -14.27
N GLU A 196 -22.99 5.36 -13.23
CA GLU A 196 -24.42 5.60 -13.35
C GLU A 196 -24.72 7.01 -13.88
N THR A 197 -24.06 8.03 -13.34
CA THR A 197 -24.27 9.40 -13.77
C THR A 197 -23.89 9.60 -15.24
N VAL A 198 -22.72 9.11 -15.67
CA VAL A 198 -22.29 9.30 -17.07
C VAL A 198 -23.05 8.45 -18.07
N THR A 199 -23.72 7.36 -17.64
CA THR A 199 -24.45 6.47 -18.55
C THR A 199 -25.97 6.66 -18.52
N LYS A 200 -26.54 7.13 -17.39
CA LYS A 200 -28.00 7.26 -17.20
C LYS A 200 -28.46 8.71 -17.02
N GLY A 201 -27.53 9.66 -16.85
CA GLY A 201 -27.87 11.04 -16.53
C GLY A 201 -28.31 11.25 -15.08
N LEU A 202 -28.77 12.46 -14.77
CA LEU A 202 -29.23 12.83 -13.41
C LEU A 202 -30.72 12.63 -13.20
N ASN A 203 -31.50 12.47 -14.28
CA ASN A 203 -32.96 12.32 -14.18
C ASN A 203 -33.38 10.85 -14.41
N PRO A 204 -33.77 10.12 -13.36
CA PRO A 204 -34.14 8.70 -13.46
C PRO A 204 -35.45 8.46 -14.24
N ALA A 205 -36.26 9.51 -14.46
CA ALA A 205 -37.53 9.43 -15.22
C ALA A 205 -37.33 9.58 -16.73
N THR A 206 -36.12 9.78 -17.22
CA THR A 206 -35.82 9.96 -18.64
C THR A 206 -36.09 8.68 -19.42
N GLU A 207 -36.81 8.79 -20.57
CA GLU A 207 -36.98 7.66 -21.49
C GLU A 207 -35.62 7.15 -21.98
N THR A 208 -35.46 5.83 -22.04
CA THR A 208 -34.19 5.21 -22.38
C THR A 208 -34.25 4.36 -23.64
N LYS A 209 -33.14 4.22 -24.34
CA LYS A 209 -32.90 3.29 -25.46
C LYS A 209 -31.71 2.37 -25.18
N ASP A 210 -31.62 1.25 -25.91
CA ASP A 210 -30.44 0.43 -25.94
C ASP A 210 -29.28 1.20 -26.59
N SER A 211 -28.14 1.25 -25.94
CA SER A 211 -26.96 1.92 -26.47
C SER A 211 -26.24 1.10 -27.55
N GLY A 212 -26.48 -0.22 -27.64
CA GLY A 212 -25.67 -1.13 -28.44
C GLY A 212 -24.27 -1.35 -27.91
N ILE A 213 -23.93 -0.82 -26.72
CA ILE A 213 -22.66 -0.98 -26.02
C ILE A 213 -22.90 -1.93 -24.83
N GLU A 214 -22.40 -3.15 -24.92
CA GLU A 214 -22.73 -4.26 -24.00
C GLU A 214 -22.62 -3.90 -22.51
N TRP A 215 -21.55 -3.25 -22.09
CA TRP A 215 -21.33 -2.91 -20.68
C TRP A 215 -22.13 -1.69 -20.19
N VAL A 216 -22.64 -0.84 -21.11
CA VAL A 216 -23.47 0.34 -20.79
C VAL A 216 -24.94 -0.05 -20.66
N GLY A 217 -25.41 -0.90 -21.57
CA GLY A 217 -26.84 -1.26 -21.71
C GLY A 217 -27.69 -0.08 -22.16
N ARG A 218 -28.58 0.42 -21.31
CA ARG A 218 -29.50 1.50 -21.65
C ARG A 218 -29.00 2.88 -21.29
N ILE A 219 -29.20 3.85 -22.19
CA ILE A 219 -28.90 5.28 -22.03
C ILE A 219 -30.15 6.13 -22.28
N PRO A 220 -30.20 7.42 -21.91
CA PRO A 220 -31.25 8.34 -22.31
C PRO A 220 -31.49 8.32 -23.81
N ALA A 221 -32.77 8.24 -24.23
CA ALA A 221 -33.13 8.03 -25.63
C ALA A 221 -32.67 9.17 -26.55
N HIS A 222 -32.58 10.39 -26.03
CA HIS A 222 -32.14 11.58 -26.75
C HIS A 222 -30.63 11.72 -26.94
N TRP A 223 -29.83 10.89 -26.28
CA TRP A 223 -28.38 10.95 -26.43
C TRP A 223 -27.91 10.29 -27.72
N PRO A 224 -27.23 11.00 -28.63
CA PRO A 224 -26.58 10.40 -29.79
C PRO A 224 -25.33 9.63 -29.40
N ILE A 225 -24.96 8.67 -30.25
CA ILE A 225 -23.78 7.82 -30.07
C ILE A 225 -22.85 8.01 -31.27
N HIS A 226 -21.63 8.41 -31.03
CA HIS A 226 -20.61 8.64 -32.05
C HIS A 226 -19.22 8.17 -31.59
N PRO A 227 -18.29 7.92 -32.50
CA PRO A 227 -16.92 7.61 -32.12
C PRO A 227 -16.19 8.83 -31.53
N VAL A 228 -15.19 8.58 -30.69
CA VAL A 228 -14.39 9.61 -29.99
C VAL A 228 -13.83 10.66 -30.95
N TYR A 229 -13.41 10.27 -32.18
CA TYR A 229 -12.88 11.21 -33.17
C TYR A 229 -13.89 12.30 -33.59
N SER A 230 -15.18 12.13 -33.33
CA SER A 230 -16.20 13.16 -33.56
C SER A 230 -16.12 14.32 -32.56
N TYR A 231 -15.45 14.13 -31.45
CA TYR A 231 -15.37 15.07 -30.33
C TYR A 231 -13.94 15.50 -30.01
N TYR A 232 -12.98 14.60 -30.15
CA TYR A 232 -11.58 14.82 -29.76
C TYR A 232 -10.62 14.44 -30.88
N GLY A 233 -9.66 15.34 -31.15
CA GLY A 233 -8.49 15.08 -31.96
C GLY A 233 -7.29 14.67 -31.12
N GLU A 234 -6.24 14.14 -31.76
CA GLU A 234 -4.96 13.91 -31.09
C GLU A 234 -4.09 15.16 -31.20
N ARG A 235 -3.72 15.75 -30.06
CA ARG A 235 -2.74 16.84 -30.01
C ARG A 235 -1.32 16.29 -30.06
N LYS A 236 -0.53 16.77 -31.06
CA LYS A 236 0.89 16.40 -31.23
C LYS A 236 1.79 17.63 -31.28
N ASN A 237 1.58 18.57 -30.37
CA ASN A 237 2.36 19.80 -30.29
C ASN A 237 3.63 19.57 -29.45
N LYS A 238 4.79 19.45 -30.08
CA LYS A 238 6.06 19.18 -29.41
C LYS A 238 6.69 20.44 -28.81
N ASN A 239 7.27 20.34 -27.62
CA ASN A 239 8.08 21.38 -26.97
C ASN A 239 9.46 21.52 -27.61
N ARG A 240 9.53 21.62 -28.96
CA ARG A 240 10.77 21.56 -29.75
C ARG A 240 11.83 22.57 -29.32
N LEU A 241 11.42 23.74 -28.84
CA LEU A 241 12.30 24.82 -28.41
C LEU A 241 12.68 24.71 -26.91
N GLY A 242 12.11 23.76 -26.16
CA GLY A 242 12.36 23.63 -24.74
C GLY A 242 11.94 24.85 -23.92
N LYS A 243 10.97 25.64 -24.40
CA LYS A 243 10.53 26.87 -23.73
C LYS A 243 9.52 26.64 -22.62
N GLU A 244 8.76 25.55 -22.75
CA GLU A 244 7.77 25.19 -21.75
C GLU A 244 8.41 24.25 -20.71
N ASP A 245 8.32 24.61 -19.44
CA ASP A 245 8.95 23.92 -18.31
C ASP A 245 7.96 23.43 -17.24
N ASN A 246 6.65 23.75 -17.39
CA ASN A 246 5.64 23.22 -16.48
C ASN A 246 5.42 21.72 -16.74
N LEU A 247 6.23 20.89 -16.08
CA LEU A 247 6.16 19.44 -16.25
C LEU A 247 4.91 18.87 -15.58
N LEU A 248 4.07 18.20 -16.38
CA LEU A 248 2.88 17.49 -15.93
C LEU A 248 3.08 15.98 -16.02
N SER A 249 2.40 15.26 -15.15
CA SER A 249 2.43 13.79 -15.08
C SER A 249 1.05 13.24 -14.77
N LEU A 250 0.67 12.15 -15.44
CA LEU A 250 -0.51 11.36 -15.10
C LEU A 250 -0.19 10.45 -13.92
N SER A 251 -0.74 10.76 -12.76
CA SER A 251 -0.56 10.02 -11.52
C SER A 251 -1.92 9.62 -10.96
N TYR A 252 -2.17 8.33 -10.87
CA TYR A 252 -3.39 7.76 -10.27
C TYR A 252 -4.70 8.42 -10.74
N GLY A 253 -4.84 8.59 -12.07
CA GLY A 253 -6.05 9.16 -12.68
C GLY A 253 -6.15 10.70 -12.61
N ARG A 254 -5.09 11.38 -12.19
CA ARG A 254 -5.01 12.85 -12.11
C ARG A 254 -3.79 13.34 -12.85
N VAL A 255 -3.93 14.46 -13.55
CA VAL A 255 -2.76 15.20 -14.10
C VAL A 255 -2.28 16.15 -13.02
N ILE A 256 -1.03 15.99 -12.60
CA ILE A 256 -0.39 16.78 -11.53
C ILE A 256 0.90 17.42 -12.01
N ARG A 257 1.27 18.53 -11.41
CA ARG A 257 2.62 19.11 -11.61
C ARG A 257 3.67 18.19 -11.00
N LYS A 258 4.79 18.09 -11.70
CA LYS A 258 5.98 17.40 -11.22
C LYS A 258 7.16 18.37 -11.26
N ASP A 259 8.04 18.30 -10.26
CA ASP A 259 9.27 19.07 -10.29
C ASP A 259 10.13 18.60 -11.47
N ILE A 260 10.46 19.51 -12.38
CA ILE A 260 11.27 19.23 -13.58
C ILE A 260 12.70 18.78 -13.21
N ASN A 261 13.18 19.13 -12.01
CA ASN A 261 14.50 18.77 -11.48
C ASN A 261 14.45 17.55 -10.55
N THR A 262 13.31 16.85 -10.45
CA THR A 262 13.19 15.70 -9.55
C THR A 262 14.13 14.57 -9.97
N ASN A 263 14.74 13.90 -8.99
CA ASN A 263 15.51 12.68 -9.21
C ASN A 263 14.62 11.42 -9.16
N ASP A 264 13.32 11.59 -8.93
CA ASP A 264 12.36 10.48 -8.85
C ASP A 264 11.90 10.04 -10.24
N GLY A 265 12.35 8.87 -10.66
CA GLY A 265 11.97 8.22 -11.90
C GLY A 265 12.96 8.46 -13.05
N LEU A 266 12.64 7.84 -14.19
CA LEU A 266 13.42 8.00 -15.43
C LEU A 266 13.07 9.37 -16.07
N LEU A 267 13.89 10.37 -15.81
CA LEU A 267 13.80 11.63 -16.53
C LEU A 267 14.52 11.50 -17.89
N PRO A 268 13.97 12.09 -18.97
CA PRO A 268 14.65 12.14 -20.26
C PRO A 268 15.83 13.13 -20.19
N GLU A 269 16.81 12.96 -21.07
CA GLU A 269 17.90 13.94 -21.23
C GLU A 269 17.38 15.33 -21.65
N SER A 270 16.20 15.39 -22.29
CA SER A 270 15.56 16.62 -22.74
C SER A 270 14.06 16.47 -22.84
N PHE A 271 13.32 17.51 -22.48
CA PHE A 271 11.87 17.61 -22.62
C PHE A 271 11.39 18.08 -24.00
N ASN A 272 12.28 18.21 -24.98
CA ASN A 272 11.95 18.71 -26.33
C ASN A 272 11.05 17.75 -27.11
N THR A 273 10.99 16.47 -26.69
CA THR A 273 10.13 15.44 -27.26
C THR A 273 8.75 15.37 -26.62
N TYR A 274 8.54 16.06 -25.49
CA TYR A 274 7.26 16.09 -24.79
C TYR A 274 6.21 16.86 -25.59
N ASN A 275 4.94 16.53 -25.37
CA ASN A 275 3.82 17.29 -25.96
C ASN A 275 3.44 18.44 -25.03
N ILE A 276 3.16 19.60 -25.63
CA ILE A 276 2.51 20.73 -24.97
C ILE A 276 1.01 20.45 -24.93
N VAL A 277 0.42 20.51 -23.74
CA VAL A 277 -0.98 20.24 -23.47
C VAL A 277 -1.67 21.48 -22.89
N GLU A 278 -2.98 21.57 -23.10
CA GLU A 278 -3.80 22.70 -22.68
C GLU A 278 -4.87 22.27 -21.67
N ALA A 279 -5.34 23.24 -20.88
CA ALA A 279 -6.47 22.99 -19.99
C ALA A 279 -7.71 22.53 -20.80
N GLY A 280 -8.33 21.44 -20.37
CA GLY A 280 -9.44 20.79 -21.07
C GLY A 280 -9.03 19.60 -21.95
N ASP A 281 -7.74 19.38 -22.18
CA ASP A 281 -7.26 18.15 -22.82
C ASP A 281 -7.44 16.96 -21.89
N ILE A 282 -7.62 15.75 -22.44
CA ILE A 282 -7.73 14.51 -21.69
C ILE A 282 -6.57 13.60 -22.07
N ILE A 283 -5.79 13.23 -21.07
CA ILE A 283 -4.61 12.37 -21.25
C ILE A 283 -5.00 10.90 -21.04
N ILE A 284 -4.59 10.04 -21.96
CA ILE A 284 -4.74 8.59 -21.86
C ILE A 284 -3.37 7.91 -21.85
N ARG A 285 -3.13 7.06 -20.86
CA ARG A 285 -1.95 6.18 -20.82
C ARG A 285 -2.24 4.88 -21.56
N PRO A 286 -1.74 4.69 -22.79
CA PRO A 286 -2.18 3.61 -23.65
C PRO A 286 -1.34 2.34 -23.56
N THR A 287 -0.31 2.31 -22.70
CA THR A 287 0.70 1.24 -22.66
C THR A 287 0.44 0.24 -21.54
N ASP A 288 0.82 -1.04 -21.75
CA ASP A 288 0.78 -2.09 -20.72
C ASP A 288 -0.61 -2.33 -20.12
N LEU A 289 -1.62 -2.36 -21.00
CA LEU A 289 -3.02 -2.54 -20.61
C LEU A 289 -3.26 -3.90 -19.94
N GLN A 290 -2.55 -4.94 -20.37
CA GLN A 290 -2.72 -6.31 -19.89
C GLN A 290 -2.41 -6.47 -18.38
N ASN A 291 -1.42 -5.72 -17.87
CA ASN A 291 -0.96 -5.82 -16.49
C ASN A 291 -1.62 -4.82 -15.53
N ASP A 292 -2.51 -3.97 -16.05
CA ASP A 292 -3.15 -2.96 -15.22
C ASP A 292 -4.28 -3.53 -14.36
N LYS A 293 -4.08 -3.42 -13.06
CA LYS A 293 -5.06 -3.82 -12.03
C LYS A 293 -5.86 -2.64 -11.44
N ARG A 294 -5.47 -1.37 -11.75
CA ARG A 294 -5.99 -0.19 -11.05
C ARG A 294 -6.98 0.65 -11.84
N SER A 295 -6.91 0.59 -13.19
CA SER A 295 -7.78 1.39 -14.08
C SER A 295 -7.74 2.90 -13.78
N LEU A 296 -6.54 3.49 -13.76
CA LEU A 296 -6.31 4.92 -13.50
C LEU A 296 -5.47 5.53 -14.64
N ARG A 297 -5.93 5.28 -15.88
CA ARG A 297 -5.19 5.59 -17.12
C ARG A 297 -5.64 6.86 -17.81
N THR A 298 -6.70 7.50 -17.30
CA THR A 298 -7.22 8.75 -17.85
C THR A 298 -6.99 9.90 -16.90
N GLY A 299 -6.76 11.11 -17.41
CA GLY A 299 -6.60 12.31 -16.59
C GLY A 299 -6.97 13.57 -17.34
N LEU A 300 -7.70 14.47 -16.69
CA LEU A 300 -8.04 15.78 -17.22
C LEU A 300 -6.91 16.76 -16.96
N VAL A 301 -6.45 17.46 -18.00
CA VAL A 301 -5.49 18.57 -17.92
C VAL A 301 -6.20 19.80 -17.39
N LYS A 302 -5.68 20.40 -16.33
CA LYS A 302 -6.26 21.58 -15.67
C LYS A 302 -5.49 22.88 -15.98
N GLU A 303 -4.29 22.76 -16.55
CA GLU A 303 -3.40 23.87 -16.82
C GLU A 303 -2.46 23.59 -17.99
N HIS A 304 -1.95 24.64 -18.61
CA HIS A 304 -0.95 24.54 -19.65
C HIS A 304 0.36 23.95 -19.14
N GLY A 305 1.01 23.09 -19.94
CA GLY A 305 2.30 22.47 -19.58
C GLY A 305 2.74 21.43 -20.59
N ILE A 306 3.72 20.62 -20.18
CA ILE A 306 4.27 19.54 -21.01
C ILE A 306 4.05 18.17 -20.35
N ILE A 307 3.75 17.17 -21.19
CA ILE A 307 3.60 15.78 -20.75
C ILE A 307 4.32 14.83 -21.72
N THR A 308 4.66 13.64 -21.25
CA THR A 308 5.34 12.65 -22.10
C THR A 308 4.54 12.32 -23.36
N SER A 309 5.22 12.26 -24.48
CA SER A 309 4.61 11.89 -25.78
C SER A 309 4.24 10.39 -25.89
N ALA A 310 4.52 9.60 -24.85
CA ALA A 310 4.07 8.22 -24.78
C ALA A 310 2.55 8.09 -24.50
N TYR A 311 1.89 9.20 -24.12
CA TYR A 311 0.45 9.24 -23.88
C TYR A 311 -0.31 9.74 -25.10
N ILE A 312 -1.57 9.34 -25.22
CA ILE A 312 -2.51 9.94 -26.15
C ILE A 312 -3.06 11.21 -25.49
N ASP A 313 -2.98 12.32 -26.19
CA ASP A 313 -3.49 13.62 -25.76
C ASP A 313 -4.70 13.97 -26.62
N LEU A 314 -5.88 13.95 -25.98
CA LEU A 314 -7.16 14.22 -26.61
C LEU A 314 -7.55 15.69 -26.45
N CYS A 315 -7.46 16.48 -27.53
CA CYS A 315 -7.94 17.87 -27.53
C CYS A 315 -9.36 17.98 -28.10
N PRO A 316 -10.25 18.79 -27.49
CA PRO A 316 -11.62 18.94 -27.98
C PRO A 316 -11.65 19.62 -29.36
N LEU A 317 -12.48 19.07 -30.28
CA LEU A 317 -12.69 19.59 -31.64
C LEU A 317 -13.93 20.48 -31.75
N LYS A 318 -14.82 20.42 -30.76
CA LYS A 318 -16.05 21.20 -30.69
C LYS A 318 -16.38 21.54 -29.23
N GLN A 319 -17.44 22.30 -29.03
CA GLN A 319 -17.90 22.62 -27.67
C GLN A 319 -18.40 21.36 -26.96
N VAL A 320 -17.64 20.92 -25.94
CA VAL A 320 -17.96 19.81 -25.04
C VAL A 320 -17.48 20.16 -23.63
N ASP A 321 -18.08 19.56 -22.59
CA ASP A 321 -17.50 19.63 -21.25
C ASP A 321 -16.48 18.49 -21.08
N SER A 322 -15.19 18.84 -21.09
CA SER A 322 -14.11 17.86 -20.96
C SER A 322 -14.10 17.14 -19.60
N ARG A 323 -14.71 17.70 -18.56
CA ARG A 323 -14.88 17.05 -17.26
C ARG A 323 -15.82 15.86 -17.37
N TYR A 324 -16.98 16.06 -18.06
CA TYR A 324 -17.92 14.97 -18.34
C TYR A 324 -17.25 13.86 -19.15
N PHE A 325 -16.57 14.19 -20.24
CA PHE A 325 -15.89 13.19 -21.07
C PHE A 325 -14.73 12.49 -20.32
N HIS A 326 -14.04 13.19 -19.45
CA HIS A 326 -13.06 12.56 -18.58
C HIS A 326 -13.71 11.53 -17.64
N PHE A 327 -14.83 11.85 -17.00
CA PHE A 327 -15.56 10.89 -16.16
C PHE A 327 -16.10 9.71 -16.98
N LEU A 328 -16.59 9.94 -18.19
CA LEU A 328 -17.04 8.89 -19.10
C LEU A 328 -15.88 7.96 -19.48
N LEU A 329 -14.74 8.50 -19.90
CA LEU A 329 -13.56 7.71 -20.27
C LEU A 329 -12.95 7.01 -19.05
N HIS A 330 -13.05 7.60 -17.86
CA HIS A 330 -12.68 6.94 -16.62
C HIS A 330 -13.61 5.75 -16.32
N ALA A 331 -14.92 5.87 -16.50
CA ALA A 331 -15.83 4.73 -16.39
C ALA A 331 -15.45 3.61 -17.39
N TYR A 332 -15.10 3.96 -18.63
CA TYR A 332 -14.61 3.01 -19.64
C TYR A 332 -13.31 2.31 -19.23
N ASP A 333 -12.41 3.03 -18.58
CA ASP A 333 -11.18 2.46 -18.01
C ASP A 333 -11.47 1.45 -16.88
N VAL A 334 -12.34 1.83 -15.94
CA VAL A 334 -12.78 0.96 -14.84
C VAL A 334 -13.45 -0.32 -15.35
N MET A 335 -14.28 -0.20 -16.38
CA MET A 335 -14.96 -1.33 -17.03
C MET A 335 -14.07 -2.10 -18.02
N LYS A 336 -12.80 -1.72 -18.17
CA LYS A 336 -11.82 -2.37 -19.05
C LYS A 336 -12.22 -2.35 -20.55
N VAL A 337 -13.01 -1.39 -20.99
CA VAL A 337 -13.63 -1.36 -22.33
C VAL A 337 -12.60 -1.33 -23.44
N PHE A 338 -11.55 -0.52 -23.32
CA PHE A 338 -10.52 -0.38 -24.37
C PHE A 338 -9.31 -1.31 -24.18
N TYR A 339 -9.34 -2.19 -23.18
CA TYR A 339 -8.19 -3.07 -22.88
C TYR A 339 -7.98 -4.15 -23.95
N ASN A 340 -9.05 -4.60 -24.58
CA ASN A 340 -9.00 -5.61 -25.65
C ASN A 340 -8.81 -5.00 -27.05
N MET A 341 -8.68 -3.67 -27.18
CA MET A 341 -8.51 -2.99 -28.46
C MET A 341 -7.03 -2.87 -28.88
N GLY A 342 -6.12 -3.05 -27.93
CA GLY A 342 -4.68 -2.89 -28.17
C GLY A 342 -4.04 -4.08 -28.89
N ASN A 343 -2.92 -3.84 -29.59
CA ASN A 343 -2.13 -4.81 -30.33
C ASN A 343 -0.79 -5.10 -29.63
N GLY A 344 -0.24 -6.32 -29.93
CA GLY A 344 1.08 -6.74 -29.46
C GLY A 344 1.10 -7.34 -28.06
N VAL A 345 2.29 -7.83 -27.66
CA VAL A 345 2.49 -8.58 -26.39
C VAL A 345 2.16 -7.77 -25.14
N ARG A 346 2.28 -6.44 -25.19
CA ARG A 346 1.95 -5.52 -24.08
C ARG A 346 0.63 -4.79 -24.25
N GLN A 347 -0.15 -5.15 -25.29
CA GLN A 347 -1.42 -4.50 -25.61
C GLN A 347 -1.35 -2.97 -25.51
N GLY A 348 -0.46 -2.37 -26.33
CA GLY A 348 -0.42 -0.91 -26.51
C GLY A 348 -1.55 -0.47 -27.44
N LEU A 349 -2.15 0.67 -27.14
CA LEU A 349 -3.23 1.29 -27.90
C LEU A 349 -2.75 2.60 -28.50
N ASN A 350 -3.08 2.89 -29.75
CA ASN A 350 -2.77 4.17 -30.39
C ASN A 350 -4.06 4.99 -30.58
N TYR A 351 -3.91 6.28 -30.91
CA TYR A 351 -5.07 7.16 -31.13
C TYR A 351 -5.98 6.65 -32.23
N SER A 352 -5.46 6.11 -33.33
CA SER A 352 -6.27 5.60 -34.46
C SER A 352 -7.21 4.47 -34.05
N GLU A 353 -6.81 3.64 -33.10
CA GLU A 353 -7.63 2.58 -32.52
C GLU A 353 -8.57 3.15 -31.46
N PHE A 354 -8.03 3.94 -30.51
CA PHE A 354 -8.80 4.54 -29.41
C PHE A 354 -9.92 5.47 -29.92
N SER A 355 -9.64 6.25 -30.96
CA SER A 355 -10.60 7.22 -31.51
C SER A 355 -11.87 6.61 -32.10
N ARG A 356 -11.86 5.31 -32.41
CA ARG A 356 -13.04 4.57 -32.90
C ARG A 356 -13.97 4.09 -31.79
N LEU A 357 -13.56 4.25 -30.52
CA LEU A 357 -14.38 3.89 -29.38
C LEU A 357 -15.69 4.68 -29.40
N MET A 358 -16.82 3.98 -29.32
CA MET A 358 -18.13 4.61 -29.32
C MET A 358 -18.41 5.24 -27.97
N VAL A 359 -18.83 6.49 -27.97
CA VAL A 359 -19.22 7.29 -26.80
C VAL A 359 -20.55 7.97 -27.06
N PHE A 360 -21.26 8.37 -26.03
CA PHE A 360 -22.53 9.09 -26.14
C PHE A 360 -22.37 10.54 -25.72
N GLU A 361 -23.15 11.41 -26.36
CA GLU A 361 -23.11 12.86 -26.19
C GLU A 361 -24.42 13.36 -25.60
N PRO A 362 -24.52 13.57 -24.28
CA PRO A 362 -25.60 14.37 -23.72
C PRO A 362 -25.61 15.80 -24.30
N PRO A 363 -26.73 16.52 -24.28
CA PRO A 363 -26.74 17.97 -24.47
C PRO A 363 -25.73 18.67 -23.59
N TYR A 364 -25.11 19.76 -24.06
CA TYR A 364 -24.02 20.42 -23.34
C TYR A 364 -24.38 20.81 -21.91
N GLU A 365 -25.60 21.30 -21.67
CA GLU A 365 -26.09 21.65 -20.32
C GLU A 365 -26.20 20.43 -19.42
N GLU A 366 -26.56 19.25 -19.94
CA GLU A 366 -26.56 18.01 -19.19
C GLU A 366 -25.10 17.55 -18.86
N GLN A 367 -24.17 17.72 -19.82
CA GLN A 367 -22.74 17.43 -19.57
C GLN A 367 -22.21 18.26 -18.41
N VAL A 368 -22.47 19.58 -18.41
CA VAL A 368 -22.05 20.50 -17.33
C VAL A 368 -22.69 20.11 -16.01
N ALA A 369 -24.01 19.87 -15.99
CA ALA A 369 -24.71 19.51 -14.76
C ALA A 369 -24.19 18.17 -14.16
N MET A 370 -23.91 17.17 -15.00
CA MET A 370 -23.34 15.90 -14.57
C MET A 370 -21.91 16.07 -14.06
N ALA A 371 -21.09 16.86 -14.75
CA ALA A 371 -19.72 17.15 -14.34
C ALA A 371 -19.67 17.85 -12.98
N ASP A 372 -20.49 18.89 -12.77
CA ASP A 372 -20.58 19.61 -11.50
C ASP A 372 -21.04 18.71 -10.34
N TYR A 373 -22.06 17.87 -10.60
CA TYR A 373 -22.52 16.87 -9.64
C TYR A 373 -21.41 15.88 -9.27
N LEU A 374 -20.73 15.32 -10.28
CA LEU A 374 -19.67 14.34 -10.06
C LEU A 374 -18.43 14.94 -9.37
N GLU A 375 -17.99 16.14 -9.75
CA GLU A 375 -16.89 16.81 -9.07
C GLU A 375 -17.20 17.02 -7.58
N THR A 376 -18.42 17.44 -7.27
CA THR A 376 -18.87 17.59 -5.86
C THR A 376 -18.88 16.25 -5.14
N LYS A 377 -19.53 15.23 -5.70
CA LYS A 377 -19.65 13.91 -5.08
C LYS A 377 -18.33 13.18 -4.92
N VAL A 378 -17.49 13.21 -5.93
CA VAL A 378 -16.16 12.61 -5.85
C VAL A 378 -15.29 13.31 -4.79
N THR A 379 -15.36 14.64 -4.72
CA THR A 379 -14.63 15.41 -3.70
C THR A 379 -15.11 15.06 -2.27
N GLU A 380 -16.42 14.96 -2.06
CA GLU A 380 -17.00 14.56 -0.77
C GLU A 380 -16.53 13.15 -0.35
N VAL A 381 -16.60 12.19 -1.27
CA VAL A 381 -16.18 10.80 -0.99
C VAL A 381 -14.68 10.71 -0.76
N ASP A 382 -13.87 11.37 -1.58
CA ASP A 382 -12.41 11.39 -1.42
C ASP A 382 -12.00 11.99 -0.06
N ALA A 383 -12.67 13.07 0.39
CA ALA A 383 -12.43 13.66 1.72
C ALA A 383 -12.74 12.68 2.86
N ILE A 384 -13.84 11.90 2.76
CA ILE A 384 -14.17 10.87 3.76
C ILE A 384 -13.12 9.75 3.76
N ILE A 385 -12.67 9.31 2.57
CA ILE A 385 -11.64 8.28 2.45
C ILE A 385 -10.33 8.74 3.11
N GLU A 386 -9.88 9.97 2.85
CA GLU A 386 -8.65 10.50 3.47
C GLU A 386 -8.79 10.61 4.99
N GLN A 387 -9.92 11.07 5.51
CA GLN A 387 -10.19 11.11 6.95
C GLN A 387 -10.12 9.71 7.58
N LYS A 388 -10.62 8.67 6.88
CA LYS A 388 -10.53 7.28 7.36
C LYS A 388 -9.10 6.75 7.35
N LYS A 389 -8.29 7.09 6.34
CA LYS A 389 -6.86 6.76 6.31
C LYS A 389 -6.09 7.42 7.45
N GLU A 390 -6.40 8.67 7.76
CA GLU A 390 -5.83 9.35 8.93
C GLU A 390 -6.20 8.65 10.24
N GLN A 391 -7.46 8.21 10.39
CA GLN A 391 -7.90 7.43 11.55
C GLN A 391 -7.10 6.12 11.68
N MET A 392 -6.86 5.39 10.58
CA MET A 392 -6.02 4.18 10.59
C MET A 392 -4.58 4.50 11.03
N ALA A 393 -3.99 5.59 10.53
CA ALA A 393 -2.64 6.00 10.94
C ALA A 393 -2.55 6.33 12.44
N VAL A 394 -3.57 6.98 13.00
CA VAL A 394 -3.67 7.28 14.44
C VAL A 394 -3.80 5.98 15.25
N LEU A 395 -4.63 5.02 14.80
CA LEU A 395 -4.78 3.72 15.47
C LEU A 395 -3.47 2.92 15.47
N ASP A 396 -2.73 2.92 14.37
CA ASP A 396 -1.43 2.26 14.28
C ASP A 396 -0.39 2.91 15.21
N ALA A 397 -0.34 4.24 15.27
CA ALA A 397 0.52 4.96 16.20
C ALA A 397 0.14 4.68 17.66
N TYR A 398 -1.17 4.65 17.97
CA TYR A 398 -1.69 4.32 19.30
C TYR A 398 -1.32 2.88 19.69
N LYS A 399 -1.51 1.91 18.79
CA LYS A 399 -1.14 0.50 19.02
C LYS A 399 0.35 0.35 19.37
N ARG A 400 1.23 1.01 18.61
CA ARG A 400 2.68 1.00 18.87
C ARG A 400 3.02 1.60 20.23
N SER A 401 2.43 2.74 20.59
CA SER A 401 2.63 3.38 21.90
C SER A 401 2.11 2.49 23.03
N LEU A 402 0.91 1.92 22.86
CA LEU A 402 0.30 1.01 23.82
C LEU A 402 1.23 -0.16 24.15
N ILE A 403 1.70 -0.88 23.12
CA ILE A 403 2.60 -2.01 23.28
C ILE A 403 3.85 -1.59 24.06
N PHE A 404 4.51 -0.53 23.61
CA PHE A 404 5.75 -0.06 24.23
C PHE A 404 5.59 0.36 25.69
N GLU A 405 4.52 1.08 26.01
CA GLU A 405 4.26 1.56 27.38
C GLU A 405 4.01 0.41 28.36
N TYR A 406 3.31 -0.64 27.94
CA TYR A 406 3.02 -1.79 28.80
C TYR A 406 4.21 -2.74 28.91
N VAL A 407 4.92 -3.06 27.82
CA VAL A 407 6.07 -3.96 27.89
C VAL A 407 7.30 -3.34 28.57
N THR A 408 7.33 -2.02 28.73
CA THR A 408 8.38 -1.32 29.49
C THR A 408 7.87 -0.83 30.87
N GLY A 409 6.64 -1.17 31.26
CA GLY A 409 6.08 -0.87 32.57
C GLY A 409 5.80 0.63 32.82
N LYS A 410 5.72 1.46 31.77
CA LYS A 410 5.29 2.87 31.85
C LYS A 410 3.82 2.98 32.20
N LYS A 411 3.05 1.97 31.84
CA LYS A 411 1.65 1.78 32.24
C LYS A 411 1.48 0.44 32.94
N GLU A 412 0.56 0.39 33.89
CA GLU A 412 0.19 -0.80 34.65
C GLU A 412 -1.13 -1.36 34.13
N VAL A 413 -1.21 -2.69 34.04
CA VAL A 413 -2.48 -3.38 33.77
C VAL A 413 -3.28 -3.37 35.07
N VAL A 414 -4.38 -2.63 35.09
CA VAL A 414 -5.30 -2.49 36.21
C VAL A 414 -6.32 -3.61 36.19
#